data_f9593efc3e79a28c38cec335e5b321cd
#
_entry.id   f9593efc3e79a28c38cec335e5b321cd
#
_cell.length_a   1.000
_cell.length_b   1.000
_cell.length_c   1.000
_cell.angle_alpha   90.00
_cell.angle_beta   90.00
_cell.angle_gamma   90.00
#
_symmetry.space_group_name_H-M   'P 1'
#
loop_
_entity.id
_entity.type
_entity.pdbx_description
1 polymer ?
#
loop_
_entity_poly.entity_id
_entity_poly.type
_entity_poly.pdbx_seq_one_letter_code
_entity_poly.pdbx_strand_id
1 'polypeptide(L)'
;ITFEGKDITDPKADIDAIRRKMGMVFQQFNLFPHLSVKENIKLAPVKLGIMTNSESDAKAMELLKRVGLPDKADSFPKQLSGGQQQRIAIARALAMNPDVMLFDEPTSALDPELTSEILKVIKDLAAEHITMVIVTHEMTFARDISDHIIFMDKGLIAVEGSPKEVFESEHARMKEFLGKFHQG
;
A
#
# COMPACT_ATOMS: atom_id res chain seq x y z
N ILE A 1 16.39 10.40 6.60
CA ILE A 1 14.92 10.14 6.63
C ILE A 1 14.49 10.03 8.08
N THR A 2 13.41 10.71 8.45
CA THR A 2 12.93 10.74 9.84
C THR A 2 11.57 10.07 9.94
N PHE A 3 11.39 9.19 10.92
CA PHE A 3 10.12 8.55 11.25
C PHE A 3 9.86 8.72 12.76
N GLU A 4 8.72 9.29 13.14
CA GLU A 4 8.39 9.64 14.54
C GLU A 4 9.50 10.43 15.26
N GLY A 5 10.11 11.37 14.57
CA GLY A 5 11.21 12.19 15.10
C GLY A 5 12.57 11.49 15.21
N LYS A 6 12.69 10.23 14.78
CA LYS A 6 13.94 9.46 14.80
C LYS A 6 14.51 9.35 13.39
N ASP A 7 15.81 9.57 13.24
CA ASP A 7 16.50 9.32 11.98
C ASP A 7 16.64 7.81 11.76
N ILE A 8 15.92 7.29 10.76
CA ILE A 8 15.94 5.86 10.41
C ILE A 8 17.19 5.44 9.62
N THR A 9 18.02 6.42 9.23
CA THR A 9 19.31 6.16 8.56
C THR A 9 20.49 6.11 9.53
N ASP A 10 20.27 6.40 10.81
CA ASP A 10 21.31 6.24 11.86
C ASP A 10 21.67 4.74 11.97
N PRO A 11 22.98 4.38 11.86
CA PRO A 11 23.42 2.99 12.05
C PRO A 11 23.04 2.35 13.40
N LYS A 12 22.66 3.16 14.38
CA LYS A 12 22.21 2.72 15.71
C LYS A 12 20.69 2.59 15.83
N ALA A 13 19.94 2.96 14.80
CA ALA A 13 18.49 2.86 14.82
C ALA A 13 18.05 1.38 14.91
N ASP A 14 17.07 1.09 15.77
CA ASP A 14 16.40 -0.22 15.78
C ASP A 14 15.45 -0.30 14.58
N ILE A 15 16.03 -0.70 13.44
CA ILE A 15 15.30 -0.80 12.18
C ILE A 15 14.18 -1.82 12.24
N ASP A 16 14.31 -2.89 13.02
CA ASP A 16 13.27 -3.90 13.15
C ASP A 16 12.07 -3.38 13.94
N ALA A 17 12.30 -2.60 14.99
CA ALA A 17 11.22 -1.91 15.69
C ALA A 17 10.48 -0.91 14.78
N ILE A 18 11.22 -0.16 13.96
CA ILE A 18 10.65 0.78 12.98
C ILE A 18 9.83 0.04 11.92
N ARG A 19 10.36 -1.02 11.33
CA ARG A 19 9.66 -1.84 10.31
C ARG A 19 8.36 -2.45 10.82
N ARG A 20 8.27 -2.80 12.10
CA ARG A 20 7.01 -3.32 12.70
C ARG A 20 5.87 -2.30 12.66
N LYS A 21 6.19 -1.01 12.62
CA LYS A 21 5.25 0.11 12.53
C LYS A 21 4.92 0.51 11.10
N MET A 22 5.55 -0.11 10.11
CA MET A 22 5.35 0.17 8.69
C MET A 22 4.71 -1.03 8.01
N GLY A 23 3.55 -0.82 7.37
CA GLY A 23 2.95 -1.78 6.47
C GLY A 23 3.50 -1.58 5.07
N MET A 24 3.94 -2.64 4.39
CA MET A 24 4.42 -2.56 3.01
C MET A 24 3.62 -3.45 2.08
N VAL A 25 3.16 -2.87 0.99
CA VAL A 25 2.44 -3.54 -0.10
C VAL A 25 3.27 -3.38 -1.36
N PHE A 26 3.73 -4.49 -1.92
CA PHE A 26 4.58 -4.54 -3.10
C PHE A 26 3.77 -4.67 -4.39
N GLN A 27 4.39 -4.36 -5.51
CA GLN A 27 3.88 -4.62 -6.86
C GLN A 27 3.54 -6.10 -7.05
N GLN A 28 4.43 -7.01 -6.61
CA GLN A 28 4.16 -8.42 -6.53
C GLN A 28 3.54 -8.71 -5.16
N PHE A 29 2.43 -9.44 -5.13
CA PHE A 29 1.60 -9.65 -3.93
C PHE A 29 2.36 -10.27 -2.76
N ASN A 30 3.42 -11.05 -3.03
CA ASN A 30 4.32 -11.69 -2.06
C ASN A 30 3.59 -12.46 -0.96
N LEU A 31 2.46 -13.08 -1.29
CA LEU A 31 1.76 -13.98 -0.38
C LEU A 31 2.54 -15.30 -0.25
N PHE A 32 2.50 -15.88 0.93
CA PHE A 32 3.09 -17.20 1.18
C PHE A 32 2.21 -18.27 0.52
N PRO A 33 2.68 -18.96 -0.54
CA PRO A 33 1.83 -19.83 -1.36
C PRO A 33 1.37 -21.11 -0.64
N HIS A 34 2.06 -21.50 0.43
CA HIS A 34 1.77 -22.69 1.24
C HIS A 34 0.87 -22.40 2.44
N LEU A 35 0.50 -21.14 2.67
CA LEU A 35 -0.40 -20.70 3.71
C LEU A 35 -1.75 -20.30 3.10
N SER A 36 -2.84 -20.56 3.82
CA SER A 36 -4.15 -20.02 3.48
C SER A 36 -4.15 -18.49 3.57
N VAL A 37 -5.19 -17.85 3.03
CA VAL A 37 -5.39 -16.39 3.11
C VAL A 37 -5.38 -15.91 4.57
N LYS A 38 -6.15 -16.57 5.41
CA LYS A 38 -6.23 -16.25 6.84
C LYS A 38 -4.87 -16.40 7.53
N GLU A 39 -4.15 -17.48 7.24
CA GLU A 39 -2.80 -17.72 7.79
C GLU A 39 -1.79 -16.67 7.30
N ASN A 40 -1.87 -16.23 6.04
CA ASN A 40 -1.04 -15.13 5.54
C ASN A 40 -1.22 -13.85 6.36
N ILE A 41 -2.46 -13.50 6.71
CA ILE A 41 -2.78 -12.29 7.47
C ILE A 41 -2.33 -12.44 8.94
N LYS A 42 -2.50 -13.60 9.53
CA LYS A 42 -2.18 -13.88 10.94
C LYS A 42 -0.70 -14.05 11.23
N LEU A 43 0.10 -14.42 10.24
CA LEU A 43 1.46 -14.89 10.44
C LEU A 43 2.32 -13.93 11.27
N ALA A 44 2.38 -12.66 10.89
CA ALA A 44 3.24 -11.69 11.56
C ALA A 44 2.75 -11.34 12.98
N PRO A 45 1.47 -10.97 13.20
CA PRO A 45 0.97 -10.67 14.55
C PRO A 45 1.18 -11.80 15.55
N VAL A 46 0.96 -13.06 15.14
CA VAL A 46 1.15 -14.22 16.02
C VAL A 46 2.64 -14.52 16.25
N LYS A 47 3.45 -14.53 15.19
CA LYS A 47 4.89 -14.82 15.28
C LYS A 47 5.64 -13.81 16.14
N LEU A 48 5.23 -12.56 16.12
CA LEU A 48 5.82 -11.48 16.90
C LEU A 48 5.23 -11.36 18.32
N GLY A 49 4.27 -12.21 18.67
CA GLY A 49 3.63 -12.19 19.98
C GLY A 49 2.76 -10.95 20.26
N ILE A 50 2.33 -10.26 19.19
CA ILE A 50 1.47 -9.06 19.28
C ILE A 50 0.03 -9.45 19.58
N MET A 51 -0.43 -10.56 19.02
CA MET A 51 -1.77 -11.11 19.18
C MET A 51 -1.72 -12.61 19.46
N THR A 52 -2.67 -13.10 20.23
CA THR A 52 -2.94 -14.54 20.34
C THR A 52 -3.52 -15.09 19.02
N ASN A 53 -3.55 -16.41 18.87
CA ASN A 53 -4.17 -17.03 17.69
C ASN A 53 -5.64 -16.63 17.54
N SER A 54 -6.40 -16.60 18.65
CA SER A 54 -7.82 -16.25 18.63
C SER A 54 -8.08 -14.80 18.23
N GLU A 55 -7.29 -13.86 18.78
CA GLU A 55 -7.38 -12.43 18.42
C GLU A 55 -7.01 -12.23 16.95
N SER A 56 -5.97 -12.90 16.46
CA SER A 56 -5.55 -12.84 15.06
C SER A 56 -6.58 -13.46 14.12
N ASP A 57 -7.32 -14.51 14.52
CA ASP A 57 -8.42 -15.06 13.74
C ASP A 57 -9.55 -14.03 13.57
N ALA A 58 -9.95 -13.39 14.66
CA ALA A 58 -10.98 -12.35 14.62
C ALA A 58 -10.52 -11.15 13.76
N LYS A 59 -9.28 -10.69 13.94
CA LYS A 59 -8.70 -9.59 13.17
C LYS A 59 -8.58 -9.93 11.68
N ALA A 60 -8.15 -11.12 11.33
CA ALA A 60 -8.06 -11.57 9.94
C ALA A 60 -9.45 -11.56 9.26
N MET A 61 -10.49 -12.04 9.94
CA MET A 61 -11.85 -12.01 9.40
C MET A 61 -12.42 -10.59 9.26
N GLU A 62 -12.10 -9.70 10.21
CA GLU A 62 -12.43 -8.27 10.11
C GLU A 62 -11.81 -7.65 8.85
N LEU A 63 -10.49 -7.85 8.68
CA LEU A 63 -9.74 -7.30 7.55
C LEU A 63 -10.20 -7.90 6.20
N LEU A 64 -10.52 -9.19 6.16
CA LEU A 64 -11.08 -9.82 4.97
C LEU A 64 -12.44 -9.25 4.57
N LYS A 65 -13.30 -8.93 5.55
CA LYS A 65 -14.56 -8.20 5.29
C LYS A 65 -14.28 -6.82 4.72
N ARG A 66 -13.32 -6.11 5.30
CA ARG A 66 -12.92 -4.76 4.87
C ARG A 66 -12.43 -4.72 3.42
N VAL A 67 -11.68 -5.72 2.97
CA VAL A 67 -11.22 -5.81 1.57
C VAL A 67 -12.18 -6.60 0.66
N GLY A 68 -13.40 -6.93 1.15
CA GLY A 68 -14.45 -7.57 0.36
C GLY A 68 -14.23 -9.04 0.02
N LEU A 69 -13.46 -9.78 0.84
CA LEU A 69 -13.08 -11.18 0.58
C LEU A 69 -13.31 -12.13 1.79
N PRO A 70 -14.43 -12.01 2.55
CA PRO A 70 -14.64 -12.82 3.75
C PRO A 70 -14.77 -14.32 3.44
N ASP A 71 -15.24 -14.69 2.25
CA ASP A 71 -15.42 -16.05 1.77
C ASP A 71 -14.11 -16.73 1.34
N LYS A 72 -13.01 -16.00 1.26
CA LYS A 72 -11.70 -16.50 0.81
C LYS A 72 -10.75 -16.89 1.94
N ALA A 73 -11.18 -16.85 3.20
CA ALA A 73 -10.34 -17.06 4.37
C ALA A 73 -9.50 -18.37 4.30
N ASP A 74 -10.10 -19.44 3.86
CA ASP A 74 -9.48 -20.77 3.78
C ASP A 74 -8.92 -21.09 2.37
N SER A 75 -9.04 -20.17 1.40
CA SER A 75 -8.43 -20.31 0.07
C SER A 75 -6.91 -20.14 0.13
N PHE A 76 -6.23 -20.67 -0.89
CA PHE A 76 -4.78 -20.50 -1.06
C PHE A 76 -4.50 -19.48 -2.18
N PRO A 77 -3.33 -18.79 -2.17
CA PRO A 77 -2.99 -17.75 -3.15
C PRO A 77 -3.19 -18.18 -4.62
N LYS A 78 -2.83 -19.41 -4.96
CA LYS A 78 -3.00 -19.97 -6.33
C LYS A 78 -4.45 -20.06 -6.84
N GLN A 79 -5.43 -19.95 -5.95
CA GLN A 79 -6.86 -20.02 -6.25
C GLN A 79 -7.49 -18.64 -6.45
N LEU A 80 -6.70 -17.59 -6.40
CA LEU A 80 -7.16 -16.21 -6.36
C LEU A 80 -6.69 -15.43 -7.59
N SER A 81 -7.53 -14.49 -8.06
CA SER A 81 -7.12 -13.51 -9.07
C SER A 81 -6.03 -12.57 -8.53
N GLY A 82 -5.30 -11.89 -9.44
CA GLY A 82 -4.29 -10.90 -9.05
C GLY A 82 -4.85 -9.81 -8.14
N GLY A 83 -6.02 -9.25 -8.46
CA GLY A 83 -6.68 -8.24 -7.63
C GLY A 83 -7.09 -8.78 -6.24
N GLN A 84 -7.53 -10.04 -6.15
CA GLN A 84 -7.81 -10.68 -4.86
C GLN A 84 -6.53 -10.85 -4.04
N GLN A 85 -5.44 -11.31 -4.66
CA GLN A 85 -4.15 -11.45 -3.98
C GLN A 85 -3.63 -10.11 -3.46
N GLN A 86 -3.76 -9.03 -4.23
CA GLN A 86 -3.36 -7.69 -3.82
C GLN A 86 -4.18 -7.17 -2.64
N ARG A 87 -5.51 -7.36 -2.67
CA ARG A 87 -6.36 -6.99 -1.53
C ARG A 87 -5.99 -7.76 -0.26
N ILE A 88 -5.59 -9.01 -0.38
CA ILE A 88 -5.10 -9.79 0.76
C ILE A 88 -3.73 -9.29 1.23
N ALA A 89 -2.83 -8.89 0.33
CA ALA A 89 -1.56 -8.28 0.70
C ALA A 89 -1.77 -6.96 1.49
N ILE A 90 -2.76 -6.15 1.11
CA ILE A 90 -3.18 -4.96 1.87
C ILE A 90 -3.71 -5.37 3.26
N ALA A 91 -4.62 -6.34 3.33
CA ALA A 91 -5.16 -6.84 4.61
C ALA A 91 -4.05 -7.39 5.52
N ARG A 92 -3.07 -8.11 4.96
CA ARG A 92 -1.91 -8.60 5.69
C ARG A 92 -1.06 -7.47 6.27
N ALA A 93 -0.81 -6.41 5.51
CA ALA A 93 -0.07 -5.25 5.99
C ALA A 93 -0.82 -4.52 7.12
N LEU A 94 -2.14 -4.36 6.99
CA LEU A 94 -3.00 -3.75 8.01
C LEU A 94 -3.10 -4.56 9.31
N ALA A 95 -2.86 -5.88 9.27
CA ALA A 95 -2.96 -6.75 10.44
C ALA A 95 -1.96 -6.39 11.55
N MET A 96 -0.86 -5.72 11.19
CA MET A 96 0.14 -5.22 12.13
C MET A 96 -0.24 -3.90 12.79
N ASN A 97 -1.39 -3.31 12.41
CA ASN A 97 -1.82 -1.97 12.85
C ASN A 97 -0.70 -0.92 12.66
N PRO A 98 -0.19 -0.74 11.44
CA PRO A 98 0.96 0.11 11.17
C PRO A 98 0.64 1.59 11.32
N ASP A 99 1.64 2.40 11.71
CA ASP A 99 1.55 3.86 11.78
C ASP A 99 1.62 4.50 10.37
N VAL A 100 2.21 3.79 9.39
CA VAL A 100 2.27 4.21 7.99
C VAL A 100 2.15 3.00 7.06
N MET A 101 1.41 3.18 5.96
CA MET A 101 1.34 2.21 4.87
C MET A 101 2.18 2.69 3.68
N LEU A 102 3.04 1.81 3.17
CA LEU A 102 3.86 2.06 2.00
C LEU A 102 3.33 1.20 0.84
N PHE A 103 3.03 1.82 -0.29
CA PHE A 103 2.57 1.14 -1.49
C PHE A 103 3.58 1.36 -2.62
N ASP A 104 4.12 0.26 -3.14
CA ASP A 104 5.06 0.28 -4.26
C ASP A 104 4.34 -0.26 -5.51
N GLU A 105 3.86 0.66 -6.34
CA GLU A 105 3.10 0.39 -7.57
C GLU A 105 2.00 -0.70 -7.39
N PRO A 106 1.01 -0.50 -6.50
CA PRO A 106 0.08 -1.54 -6.09
C PRO A 106 -0.84 -2.07 -7.20
N THR A 107 -0.88 -1.40 -8.37
CA THR A 107 -1.76 -1.74 -9.51
C THR A 107 -1.01 -2.20 -10.75
N SER A 108 0.31 -2.04 -10.83
CA SER A 108 1.08 -2.26 -12.07
C SER A 108 1.09 -3.71 -12.59
N ALA A 109 0.79 -4.68 -11.73
CA ALA A 109 0.69 -6.10 -12.11
C ALA A 109 -0.76 -6.55 -12.38
N LEU A 110 -1.70 -5.62 -12.54
CA LEU A 110 -3.14 -5.90 -12.65
C LEU A 110 -3.73 -5.39 -13.97
N ASP A 111 -4.77 -6.08 -14.42
CA ASP A 111 -5.60 -5.62 -15.53
C ASP A 111 -6.40 -4.35 -15.12
N PRO A 112 -6.78 -3.48 -16.08
CA PRO A 112 -7.48 -2.22 -15.80
C PRO A 112 -8.76 -2.38 -14.95
N GLU A 113 -9.51 -3.46 -15.15
CA GLU A 113 -10.73 -3.75 -14.35
C GLU A 113 -10.39 -3.99 -12.88
N LEU A 114 -9.33 -4.76 -12.60
CA LEU A 114 -8.87 -5.07 -11.25
C LEU A 114 -8.18 -3.89 -10.57
N THR A 115 -7.55 -3.01 -11.37
CA THR A 115 -6.94 -1.77 -10.88
C THR A 115 -7.95 -0.92 -10.12
N SER A 116 -9.16 -0.73 -10.66
CA SER A 116 -10.19 0.08 -10.03
C SER A 116 -10.60 -0.41 -8.63
N GLU A 117 -10.63 -1.73 -8.43
CA GLU A 117 -10.94 -2.34 -7.13
C GLU A 117 -9.87 -2.03 -6.07
N ILE A 118 -8.60 -2.09 -6.45
CA ILE A 118 -7.48 -1.79 -5.55
C ILE A 118 -7.44 -0.30 -5.20
N LEU A 119 -7.60 0.56 -6.20
CA LEU A 119 -7.64 2.00 -5.98
C LEU A 119 -8.79 2.40 -5.05
N LYS A 120 -9.94 1.73 -5.15
CA LYS A 120 -11.06 1.93 -4.22
C LYS A 120 -10.68 1.56 -2.79
N VAL A 121 -10.06 0.40 -2.58
CA VAL A 121 -9.60 -0.01 -1.23
C VAL A 121 -8.64 1.04 -0.65
N ILE A 122 -7.69 1.54 -1.45
CA ILE A 122 -6.74 2.56 -0.99
C ILE A 122 -7.46 3.90 -0.70
N LYS A 123 -8.45 4.30 -1.51
CA LYS A 123 -9.29 5.48 -1.23
C LYS A 123 -10.05 5.35 0.10
N ASP A 124 -10.59 4.17 0.38
CA ASP A 124 -11.29 3.92 1.65
C ASP A 124 -10.33 4.04 2.85
N LEU A 125 -9.07 3.57 2.70
CA LEU A 125 -8.02 3.76 3.72
C LEU A 125 -7.64 5.24 3.90
N ALA A 126 -7.56 6.02 2.81
CA ALA A 126 -7.31 7.46 2.87
C ALA A 126 -8.41 8.21 3.61
N ALA A 127 -9.68 7.84 3.36
CA ALA A 127 -10.84 8.42 4.05
C ALA A 127 -10.84 8.15 5.57
N GLU A 128 -10.15 7.12 6.02
CA GLU A 128 -9.93 6.81 7.44
C GLU A 128 -8.69 7.51 8.02
N HIS A 129 -8.07 8.42 7.26
CA HIS A 129 -6.87 9.16 7.66
C HIS A 129 -5.65 8.29 7.99
N ILE A 130 -5.53 7.12 7.36
CA ILE A 130 -4.32 6.29 7.46
C ILE A 130 -3.18 7.02 6.72
N THR A 131 -2.07 7.24 7.38
CA THR A 131 -0.88 7.82 6.75
C THR A 131 -0.34 6.86 5.70
N MET A 132 -0.17 7.35 4.47
CA MET A 132 0.29 6.53 3.36
C MET A 132 1.37 7.22 2.53
N VAL A 133 2.32 6.43 2.03
CA VAL A 133 3.23 6.84 0.95
C VAL A 133 2.98 5.88 -0.21
N ILE A 134 2.61 6.43 -1.37
CA ILE A 134 2.18 5.64 -2.52
C ILE A 134 3.06 5.99 -3.73
N VAL A 135 3.79 5.00 -4.26
CA VAL A 135 4.43 5.09 -5.57
C VAL A 135 3.42 4.59 -6.60
N THR A 136 3.06 5.43 -7.56
CA THR A 136 2.04 5.09 -8.56
C THR A 136 2.24 5.85 -9.87
N HIS A 137 1.75 5.28 -10.93
CA HIS A 137 1.57 5.91 -12.25
C HIS A 137 0.11 6.28 -12.55
N GLU A 138 -0.79 6.04 -11.61
CA GLU A 138 -2.22 6.38 -11.72
C GLU A 138 -2.43 7.86 -11.39
N MET A 139 -2.23 8.74 -12.38
CA MET A 139 -2.17 10.19 -12.16
C MET A 139 -3.47 10.80 -11.64
N THR A 140 -4.62 10.36 -12.18
CA THR A 140 -5.92 10.83 -11.69
C THR A 140 -6.14 10.45 -10.23
N PHE A 141 -5.80 9.21 -9.88
CA PHE A 141 -5.88 8.73 -8.51
C PHE A 141 -4.95 9.52 -7.58
N ALA A 142 -3.68 9.72 -7.97
CA ALA A 142 -2.73 10.50 -7.19
C ALA A 142 -3.24 11.93 -6.93
N ARG A 143 -3.78 12.61 -7.96
CA ARG A 143 -4.35 13.95 -7.82
C ARG A 143 -5.52 14.00 -6.85
N ASP A 144 -6.39 12.96 -6.88
CA ASP A 144 -7.67 12.97 -6.17
C ASP A 144 -7.54 12.63 -4.68
N ILE A 145 -6.48 11.92 -4.27
CA ILE A 145 -6.37 11.42 -2.89
C ILE A 145 -5.18 11.95 -2.10
N SER A 146 -4.19 12.54 -2.77
CA SER A 146 -2.97 12.96 -2.08
C SER A 146 -3.13 14.34 -1.45
N ASP A 147 -2.53 14.52 -0.28
CA ASP A 147 -2.32 15.84 0.33
C ASP A 147 -1.01 16.48 -0.17
N HIS A 148 -0.04 15.65 -0.54
CA HIS A 148 1.27 16.06 -1.03
C HIS A 148 1.77 15.11 -2.12
N ILE A 149 2.34 15.65 -3.19
CA ILE A 149 2.88 14.88 -4.32
C ILE A 149 4.35 15.23 -4.52
N ILE A 150 5.15 14.21 -4.77
CA ILE A 150 6.57 14.33 -5.12
C ILE A 150 6.77 13.72 -6.51
N PHE A 151 7.13 14.55 -7.49
CA PHE A 151 7.53 14.10 -8.81
C PHE A 151 9.04 13.94 -8.87
N MET A 152 9.49 12.72 -9.16
CA MET A 152 10.91 12.39 -9.27
C MET A 152 11.32 12.19 -10.74
N ASP A 153 12.47 12.75 -11.10
CA ASP A 153 13.11 12.50 -12.38
C ASP A 153 14.61 12.25 -12.18
N LYS A 154 15.15 11.22 -12.82
CA LYS A 154 16.59 10.85 -12.75
C LYS A 154 17.15 10.73 -11.32
N GLY A 155 16.34 10.23 -10.40
CA GLY A 155 16.74 10.03 -8.99
C GLY A 155 16.72 11.30 -8.12
N LEU A 156 16.22 12.42 -8.65
CA LEU A 156 16.08 13.69 -7.93
C LEU A 156 14.62 14.11 -7.84
N ILE A 157 14.28 14.84 -6.79
CA ILE A 157 12.97 15.50 -6.66
C ILE A 157 12.98 16.68 -7.65
N ALA A 158 12.12 16.61 -8.67
CA ALA A 158 12.00 17.63 -9.69
C ALA A 158 10.91 18.66 -9.38
N VAL A 159 9.78 18.19 -8.81
CA VAL A 159 8.66 19.04 -8.36
C VAL A 159 8.05 18.38 -7.13
N GLU A 160 7.67 19.18 -6.13
CA GLU A 160 6.89 18.72 -4.99
C GLU A 160 5.93 19.80 -4.50
N GLY A 161 4.82 19.39 -3.91
CA GLY A 161 3.81 20.31 -3.38
C GLY A 161 2.42 19.66 -3.29
N SER A 162 1.39 20.49 -3.12
CA SER A 162 0.02 20.06 -3.21
C SER A 162 -0.31 19.51 -4.60
N PRO A 163 -1.34 18.65 -4.76
CA PRO A 163 -1.76 18.17 -6.08
C PRO A 163 -1.93 19.29 -7.11
N LYS A 164 -2.53 20.40 -6.72
CA LYS A 164 -2.71 21.56 -7.60
C LYS A 164 -1.38 22.12 -8.08
N GLU A 165 -0.46 22.39 -7.17
CA GLU A 165 0.86 22.96 -7.51
C GLU A 165 1.65 22.04 -8.43
N VAL A 166 1.62 20.74 -8.20
CA VAL A 166 2.37 19.76 -9.00
C VAL A 166 1.75 19.58 -10.38
N PHE A 167 0.41 19.43 -10.48
CA PHE A 167 -0.26 19.23 -11.77
C PHE A 167 -0.34 20.49 -12.63
N GLU A 168 -0.32 21.68 -12.04
CA GLU A 168 -0.27 22.96 -12.74
C GLU A 168 1.17 23.49 -12.93
N SER A 169 2.19 22.71 -12.54
CA SER A 169 3.60 23.11 -12.59
C SER A 169 4.06 23.43 -14.00
N GLU A 170 4.80 24.56 -14.14
CA GLU A 170 5.45 24.96 -15.38
C GLU A 170 6.74 24.15 -15.69
N HIS A 171 7.12 23.22 -14.81
CA HIS A 171 8.32 22.40 -14.99
C HIS A 171 8.23 21.56 -16.28
N ALA A 172 9.16 21.76 -17.20
CA ALA A 172 9.11 21.19 -18.56
C ALA A 172 8.94 19.65 -18.54
N ARG A 173 9.66 18.97 -17.66
CA ARG A 173 9.62 17.50 -17.55
C ARG A 173 8.28 17.00 -16.98
N MET A 174 7.67 17.74 -16.04
CA MET A 174 6.35 17.42 -15.53
C MET A 174 5.28 17.58 -16.61
N LYS A 175 5.33 18.67 -17.37
CA LYS A 175 4.43 18.87 -18.53
C LYS A 175 4.55 17.76 -19.57
N GLU A 176 5.77 17.37 -19.93
CA GLU A 176 6.02 16.25 -20.85
C GLU A 176 5.42 14.94 -20.31
N PHE A 177 5.60 14.68 -19.01
CA PHE A 177 5.09 13.50 -18.35
C PHE A 177 3.55 13.47 -18.37
N LEU A 178 2.90 14.55 -17.96
CA LEU A 178 1.43 14.65 -17.97
C LEU A 178 0.85 14.63 -19.39
N GLY A 179 1.52 15.22 -20.36
CA GLY A 179 1.08 15.22 -21.75
C GLY A 179 0.93 13.81 -22.35
N LYS A 180 1.66 12.83 -21.86
CA LYS A 180 1.54 11.42 -22.27
C LYS A 180 0.27 10.75 -21.74
N PHE A 181 -0.29 11.22 -20.63
CA PHE A 181 -1.50 10.67 -20.01
C PHE A 181 -2.80 11.29 -20.55
N HIS A 182 -2.74 12.41 -21.28
CA HIS A 182 -3.91 13.06 -21.87
C HIS A 182 -4.20 12.57 -23.29
N GLN A 183 -3.41 11.63 -23.82
CA GLN A 183 -3.53 11.08 -25.19
C GLN A 183 -4.04 9.63 -25.23
N GLY A 184 -4.53 9.06 -24.11
CA GLY A 184 -5.08 7.72 -24.02
C GLY A 184 -6.58 7.70 -23.73
#